data_0fea0e9e7286c995d3dfc438fdbf79e0
#
_entry.id   0fea0e9e7286c995d3dfc438fdbf79e0
#
_cell.length_a   1.000
_cell.length_b   1.000
_cell.length_c   1.000
_cell.angle_alpha   90.00
_cell.angle_beta   90.00
_cell.angle_gamma   90.00
#
_symmetry.space_group_name_H-M   'P 1'
#
loop_
_entity.id
_entity.type
_entity.pdbx_description
1 polymer ?
#
loop_
_entity_poly.entity_id
_entity_poly.type
_entity_poly.pdbx_seq_one_letter_code
_entity_poly.pdbx_strand_id
1 'polypeptide(L)'
;MSGNYGCMKKRHIFLALILAAFASSEANAWSRETHMTTGAIAFDDLERNSPALLAALEPIIAAHPDRARLDASLKGLTGRTRARAMFEWLARWPDDVRGTAYDHPKWHYELRVISSWSAIWPFRNGTASQGFDKNFRILADNKAKSADRAVALGWLLHIVGDIQQPLHAAHWASWTYPMSDRAGTLGFVRRVRGGAPIELHEFWDQILDRAGPPDATARAWAQPLQRTWPRIRLPELGYAGTPHAQFAYWLDESLALAWMAGYRDAFLRATRDAVAAPITSPRYNMISNRIAQRRVVTGGYRIADTLRMALKAP
;
A
#
# COMPACT_ATOMS: atom_id res chain seq x y z
N MET A 1 -13.14 -48.29 66.65
CA MET A 1 -12.03 -47.36 66.41
C MET A 1 -12.16 -46.93 64.93
N SER A 2 -12.73 -45.78 64.71
CA SER A 2 -13.11 -45.24 63.41
C SER A 2 -11.99 -44.39 62.83
N GLY A 3 -11.50 -44.76 61.66
CA GLY A 3 -10.53 -43.98 60.87
C GLY A 3 -11.24 -43.25 59.77
N ASN A 4 -11.27 -41.91 59.89
CA ASN A 4 -11.80 -41.01 58.86
C ASN A 4 -10.80 -40.84 57.72
N TYR A 5 -11.15 -41.26 56.49
CA TYR A 5 -10.45 -40.91 55.26
C TYR A 5 -11.02 -39.62 54.69
N GLY A 6 -10.23 -38.55 54.77
CA GLY A 6 -10.54 -37.28 54.19
C GLY A 6 -10.53 -37.31 52.65
N CYS A 7 -11.64 -36.94 52.07
CA CYS A 7 -11.85 -36.79 50.63
C CYS A 7 -11.14 -35.53 50.11
N MET A 8 -10.02 -35.65 49.44
CA MET A 8 -9.39 -34.56 48.72
C MET A 8 -10.19 -34.24 47.40
N LYS A 9 -10.95 -33.14 47.43
CA LYS A 9 -11.60 -32.62 46.26
C LYS A 9 -10.54 -32.06 45.27
N LYS A 10 -10.33 -32.74 44.14
CA LYS A 10 -9.56 -32.26 42.99
C LYS A 10 -10.33 -31.05 42.41
N ARG A 11 -9.79 -29.85 42.57
CA ARG A 11 -10.23 -28.65 41.87
C ARG A 11 -9.67 -28.73 40.44
N HIS A 12 -10.52 -29.05 39.47
CA HIS A 12 -10.23 -28.87 38.08
C HIS A 12 -10.27 -27.37 37.76
N ILE A 13 -9.10 -26.78 37.55
CA ILE A 13 -8.98 -25.44 36.99
C ILE A 13 -9.28 -25.57 35.53
N PHE A 14 -10.47 -25.18 35.08
CA PHE A 14 -10.80 -24.96 33.70
C PHE A 14 -10.08 -23.68 33.24
N LEU A 15 -8.98 -23.83 32.50
CA LEU A 15 -8.35 -22.76 31.78
C LEU A 15 -9.19 -22.48 30.54
N ALA A 16 -10.15 -21.54 30.67
CA ALA A 16 -10.89 -21.04 29.54
C ALA A 16 -9.92 -20.23 28.65
N LEU A 17 -9.44 -20.82 27.57
CA LEU A 17 -8.82 -20.08 26.47
C LEU A 17 -9.90 -19.20 25.84
N ILE A 18 -9.94 -17.93 26.22
CA ILE A 18 -10.64 -16.90 25.47
C ILE A 18 -9.85 -16.71 24.18
N LEU A 19 -10.24 -17.38 23.10
CA LEU A 19 -9.92 -17.00 21.75
C LEU A 19 -10.67 -15.68 21.49
N ALA A 20 -10.05 -14.57 21.85
CA ALA A 20 -10.44 -13.28 21.30
C ALA A 20 -10.17 -13.38 19.78
N ALA A 21 -11.23 -13.54 19.02
CA ALA A 21 -11.19 -13.28 17.58
C ALA A 21 -10.86 -11.79 17.42
N PHE A 22 -9.57 -11.48 17.35
CA PHE A 22 -9.14 -10.19 16.88
C PHE A 22 -9.55 -10.13 15.42
N ALA A 23 -10.64 -9.43 15.13
CA ALA A 23 -10.85 -8.89 13.80
C ALA A 23 -9.58 -8.08 13.51
N SER A 24 -8.69 -8.65 12.70
CA SER A 24 -7.57 -7.92 12.16
C SER A 24 -8.20 -6.81 11.33
N SER A 25 -8.09 -5.56 11.75
CA SER A 25 -8.17 -4.47 10.80
C SER A 25 -7.04 -4.77 9.82
N GLU A 26 -7.42 -5.26 8.64
CA GLU A 26 -6.45 -5.45 7.57
C GLU A 26 -5.88 -4.08 7.29
N ALA A 27 -4.55 -3.96 7.35
CA ALA A 27 -3.88 -2.72 7.01
C ALA A 27 -4.35 -2.32 5.61
N ASN A 28 -5.10 -1.21 5.53
CA ASN A 28 -5.40 -0.60 4.26
C ASN A 28 -4.08 -0.09 3.68
N ALA A 29 -3.95 -0.17 2.38
CA ALA A 29 -2.90 0.45 1.59
C ALA A 29 -3.00 1.99 1.65
N TRP A 30 -2.19 2.71 0.88
CA TRP A 30 -2.47 4.13 0.63
C TRP A 30 -3.97 4.40 0.54
N SER A 31 -4.43 5.51 1.05
CA SER A 31 -5.84 5.89 0.93
C SER A 31 -6.32 5.81 -0.53
N ARG A 32 -7.63 5.64 -0.68
CA ARG A 32 -8.29 5.63 -2.00
C ARG A 32 -7.84 6.79 -2.89
N GLU A 33 -7.77 8.00 -2.32
CA GLU A 33 -7.34 9.21 -3.03
C GLU A 33 -5.90 9.09 -3.52
N THR A 34 -5.02 8.56 -2.69
CA THR A 34 -3.60 8.43 -3.00
C THR A 34 -3.35 7.39 -4.09
N HIS A 35 -4.02 6.23 -4.07
CA HIS A 35 -3.98 5.27 -5.18
C HIS A 35 -4.49 5.85 -6.49
N MET A 36 -5.60 6.56 -6.46
CA MET A 36 -6.12 7.23 -7.65
C MET A 36 -5.13 8.26 -8.19
N THR A 37 -4.42 8.96 -7.31
CA THR A 37 -3.39 9.94 -7.70
C THR A 37 -2.21 9.25 -8.39
N THR A 38 -1.73 8.08 -7.93
CA THR A 38 -0.67 7.32 -8.63
C THR A 38 -1.10 6.88 -10.02
N GLY A 39 -2.35 6.37 -10.15
CA GLY A 39 -2.94 6.00 -11.45
C GLY A 39 -3.03 7.19 -12.40
N ALA A 40 -3.46 8.35 -11.89
CA ALA A 40 -3.53 9.60 -12.64
C ALA A 40 -2.17 10.06 -13.18
N ILE A 41 -1.13 9.99 -12.36
CA ILE A 41 0.25 10.34 -12.74
C ILE A 41 0.77 9.37 -13.81
N ALA A 42 0.49 8.08 -13.65
CA ALA A 42 0.86 7.06 -14.64
C ALA A 42 0.22 7.33 -16.00
N PHE A 43 -1.09 7.64 -16.01
CA PHE A 43 -1.79 8.04 -17.22
C PHE A 43 -1.17 9.27 -17.87
N ASP A 44 -0.97 10.34 -17.09
CA ASP A 44 -0.41 11.61 -17.59
C ASP A 44 1.01 11.43 -18.19
N ASP A 45 1.81 10.51 -17.63
CA ASP A 45 3.15 10.18 -18.14
C ASP A 45 3.08 9.34 -19.43
N LEU A 46 2.20 8.35 -19.49
CA LEU A 46 1.98 7.51 -20.67
C LEU A 46 1.40 8.33 -21.83
N GLU A 47 0.42 9.17 -21.57
CA GLU A 47 -0.21 10.04 -22.59
C GLU A 47 0.85 10.94 -23.26
N ARG A 48 1.78 11.46 -22.47
CA ARG A 48 2.82 12.37 -22.94
C ARG A 48 3.96 11.66 -23.67
N ASN A 49 4.38 10.51 -23.15
CA ASN A 49 5.64 9.89 -23.53
C ASN A 49 5.47 8.54 -24.27
N SER A 50 4.29 7.95 -24.28
CA SER A 50 4.01 6.64 -24.88
C SER A 50 2.53 6.51 -25.29
N PRO A 51 1.98 7.42 -26.12
CA PRO A 51 0.55 7.44 -26.46
C PRO A 51 0.09 6.17 -27.20
N ALA A 52 0.95 5.55 -28.00
CA ALA A 52 0.64 4.28 -28.66
C ALA A 52 0.44 3.13 -27.65
N LEU A 53 1.24 3.11 -26.56
CA LEU A 53 1.08 2.15 -25.49
C LEU A 53 -0.25 2.37 -24.74
N LEU A 54 -0.59 3.63 -24.48
CA LEU A 54 -1.86 3.98 -23.84
C LEU A 54 -3.05 3.47 -24.66
N ALA A 55 -3.02 3.66 -25.98
CA ALA A 55 -4.05 3.13 -26.88
C ALA A 55 -4.11 1.58 -26.87
N ALA A 56 -2.96 0.91 -26.79
CA ALA A 56 -2.91 -0.55 -26.70
C ALA A 56 -3.48 -1.13 -25.39
N LEU A 57 -3.55 -0.32 -24.33
CA LEU A 57 -4.16 -0.71 -23.05
C LEU A 57 -5.70 -0.66 -23.06
N GLU A 58 -6.30 0.15 -23.93
CA GLU A 58 -7.77 0.33 -23.97
C GLU A 58 -8.53 -1.00 -24.14
N PRO A 59 -8.21 -1.90 -25.11
CA PRO A 59 -8.92 -3.16 -25.26
C PRO A 59 -8.70 -4.11 -24.08
N ILE A 60 -7.55 -4.03 -23.41
CA ILE A 60 -7.29 -4.80 -22.18
C ILE A 60 -8.20 -4.29 -21.06
N ILE A 61 -8.25 -2.98 -20.82
CA ILE A 61 -9.11 -2.39 -19.78
C ILE A 61 -10.59 -2.66 -20.09
N ALA A 62 -10.99 -2.61 -21.35
CA ALA A 62 -12.36 -2.92 -21.77
C ALA A 62 -12.80 -4.35 -21.43
N ALA A 63 -11.86 -5.29 -21.36
CA ALA A 63 -12.11 -6.69 -21.01
C ALA A 63 -12.15 -6.96 -19.49
N HIS A 64 -12.02 -5.91 -18.64
CA HIS A 64 -11.99 -6.09 -17.19
C HIS A 64 -13.28 -6.74 -16.67
N PRO A 65 -13.20 -7.85 -15.88
CA PRO A 65 -14.39 -8.60 -15.48
C PRO A 65 -15.32 -7.82 -14.53
N ASP A 66 -14.80 -6.84 -13.79
CA ASP A 66 -15.58 -5.98 -12.90
C ASP A 66 -16.09 -4.71 -13.63
N ARG A 67 -16.65 -4.92 -14.83
CA ARG A 67 -17.17 -3.82 -15.68
C ARG A 67 -18.22 -2.96 -15.00
N ALA A 68 -19.08 -3.59 -14.20
CA ALA A 68 -20.18 -2.85 -13.54
C ALA A 68 -19.65 -1.76 -12.61
N ARG A 69 -18.62 -2.04 -11.80
CA ARG A 69 -17.98 -1.05 -10.95
C ARG A 69 -17.21 -0.01 -11.75
N LEU A 70 -16.47 -0.45 -12.78
CA LEU A 70 -15.75 0.46 -13.66
C LEU A 70 -16.71 1.46 -14.32
N ASP A 71 -17.77 0.97 -14.97
CA ASP A 71 -18.72 1.83 -15.66
C ASP A 71 -19.47 2.77 -14.71
N ALA A 72 -19.78 2.31 -13.50
CA ALA A 72 -20.36 3.16 -12.47
C ALA A 72 -19.44 4.32 -12.07
N SER A 73 -18.14 4.04 -11.91
CA SER A 73 -17.13 5.06 -11.54
C SER A 73 -16.83 6.04 -12.69
N LEU A 74 -17.10 5.64 -13.92
CA LEU A 74 -16.87 6.46 -15.13
C LEU A 74 -18.13 7.18 -15.63
N LYS A 75 -19.25 7.07 -14.91
CA LYS A 75 -20.52 7.67 -15.32
C LYS A 75 -20.41 9.18 -15.51
N GLY A 76 -20.84 9.68 -16.66
CA GLY A 76 -20.82 11.11 -17.00
C GLY A 76 -19.44 11.64 -17.43
N LEU A 77 -18.39 10.80 -17.43
CA LEU A 77 -17.07 11.20 -17.90
C LEU A 77 -16.88 10.84 -19.38
N THR A 78 -16.23 11.73 -20.13
CA THR A 78 -15.96 11.57 -21.56
C THR A 78 -14.52 11.92 -21.90
N GLY A 79 -14.06 11.51 -23.09
CA GLY A 79 -12.75 11.86 -23.64
C GLY A 79 -11.60 11.55 -22.68
N ARG A 80 -10.63 12.46 -22.64
CA ARG A 80 -9.44 12.34 -21.80
C ARG A 80 -9.74 12.12 -20.31
N THR A 81 -10.76 12.82 -19.78
CA THR A 81 -11.14 12.67 -18.36
C THR A 81 -11.59 11.25 -18.05
N ARG A 82 -12.37 10.62 -18.94
CA ARG A 82 -12.77 9.23 -18.80
C ARG A 82 -11.57 8.28 -18.88
N ALA A 83 -10.69 8.45 -19.86
CA ALA A 83 -9.51 7.62 -20.04
C ALA A 83 -8.58 7.67 -18.81
N ARG A 84 -8.38 8.87 -18.26
CA ARG A 84 -7.59 9.05 -17.03
C ARG A 84 -8.25 8.41 -15.82
N ALA A 85 -9.56 8.57 -15.67
CA ALA A 85 -10.34 8.00 -14.58
C ALA A 85 -10.32 6.45 -14.57
N MET A 86 -10.15 5.80 -15.72
CA MET A 86 -9.92 4.35 -15.78
C MET A 86 -8.63 3.94 -15.04
N PHE A 87 -7.54 4.67 -15.21
CA PHE A 87 -6.29 4.42 -14.49
C PHE A 87 -6.43 4.72 -12.99
N GLU A 88 -7.13 5.80 -12.64
CA GLU A 88 -7.44 6.15 -11.26
C GLU A 88 -8.20 5.01 -10.58
N TRP A 89 -9.23 4.48 -11.26
CA TRP A 89 -10.02 3.37 -10.75
C TRP A 89 -9.21 2.08 -10.65
N LEU A 90 -8.44 1.71 -11.67
CA LEU A 90 -7.63 0.50 -11.68
C LEU A 90 -6.60 0.49 -10.54
N ALA A 91 -5.99 1.64 -10.26
CA ALA A 91 -4.98 1.73 -9.20
C ALA A 91 -5.55 1.47 -7.79
N ARG A 92 -6.83 1.73 -7.55
CA ARG A 92 -7.50 1.48 -6.27
C ARG A 92 -8.33 0.19 -6.22
N TRP A 93 -8.72 -0.35 -7.39
CA TRP A 93 -9.63 -1.48 -7.51
C TRP A 93 -9.30 -2.69 -6.63
N PRO A 94 -8.04 -3.11 -6.42
CA PRO A 94 -7.70 -4.20 -5.51
C PRO A 94 -8.22 -4.01 -4.08
N ASP A 95 -8.30 -2.79 -3.58
CA ASP A 95 -8.92 -2.51 -2.28
C ASP A 95 -10.45 -2.61 -2.31
N ASP A 96 -11.07 -2.28 -3.44
CA ASP A 96 -12.53 -2.35 -3.61
C ASP A 96 -13.04 -3.81 -3.71
N VAL A 97 -12.17 -4.80 -3.97
CA VAL A 97 -12.53 -6.21 -4.16
C VAL A 97 -12.16 -7.10 -2.97
N ARG A 98 -11.83 -6.51 -1.82
CA ARG A 98 -11.57 -7.27 -0.59
C ARG A 98 -12.74 -8.23 -0.26
N GLY A 99 -12.39 -9.45 0.16
CA GLY A 99 -13.36 -10.51 0.44
C GLY A 99 -14.00 -11.16 -0.79
N THR A 100 -13.56 -10.82 -2.01
CA THR A 100 -14.02 -11.46 -3.25
C THR A 100 -12.99 -12.48 -3.77
N ALA A 101 -13.31 -13.17 -4.89
CA ALA A 101 -12.37 -14.06 -5.57
C ALA A 101 -11.12 -13.36 -6.14
N TYR A 102 -11.13 -12.04 -6.23
CA TYR A 102 -10.01 -11.21 -6.69
C TYR A 102 -9.13 -10.69 -5.54
N ASP A 103 -9.51 -10.96 -4.29
CA ASP A 103 -8.78 -10.51 -3.11
C ASP A 103 -7.50 -11.30 -2.89
N HIS A 104 -6.40 -10.58 -2.73
CA HIS A 104 -5.10 -11.15 -2.40
C HIS A 104 -4.43 -10.33 -1.28
N PRO A 105 -4.87 -10.46 -0.03
CA PRO A 105 -4.47 -9.57 1.07
C PRO A 105 -2.96 -9.44 1.27
N LYS A 106 -2.21 -10.50 0.98
CA LYS A 106 -0.75 -10.52 1.13
C LYS A 106 0.02 -9.84 0.00
N TRP A 107 -0.63 -9.45 -1.10
CA TRP A 107 0.04 -8.76 -2.20
C TRP A 107 0.19 -7.25 -1.96
N HIS A 108 -0.52 -6.70 -0.98
CA HIS A 108 -0.46 -5.27 -0.64
C HIS A 108 0.84 -4.87 0.04
N TYR A 109 1.61 -5.80 0.60
CA TYR A 109 2.81 -5.51 1.37
C TYR A 109 3.85 -6.64 1.32
N GLU A 110 5.10 -6.31 1.68
CA GLU A 110 6.14 -7.29 1.93
C GLU A 110 7.07 -6.80 3.05
N LEU A 111 6.73 -7.14 4.27
CA LEU A 111 7.33 -6.62 5.48
C LEU A 111 8.64 -7.32 5.82
N ARG A 112 9.66 -6.51 6.10
CA ARG A 112 10.92 -6.92 6.70
C ARG A 112 11.07 -6.28 8.07
N VAL A 113 11.71 -6.98 9.02
CA VAL A 113 11.86 -6.46 10.36
C VAL A 113 12.88 -5.33 10.41
N ILE A 114 12.49 -4.25 11.09
CA ILE A 114 13.39 -3.18 11.50
C ILE A 114 13.59 -3.30 13.00
N SER A 115 14.81 -3.67 13.43
CA SER A 115 15.14 -3.71 14.85
C SER A 115 16.62 -4.03 15.02
N SER A 116 17.17 -3.76 16.23
CA SER A 116 18.47 -4.27 16.63
C SER A 116 18.54 -5.82 16.67
N TRP A 117 17.40 -6.50 16.60
CA TRP A 117 17.26 -7.97 16.61
C TRP A 117 17.06 -8.56 15.22
N SER A 118 17.06 -7.76 14.16
CA SER A 118 16.82 -8.21 12.79
C SER A 118 17.78 -9.31 12.33
N ALA A 119 18.99 -9.32 12.84
CA ALA A 119 19.98 -10.37 12.57
C ALA A 119 19.61 -11.72 13.21
N ILE A 120 18.83 -11.71 14.30
CA ILE A 120 18.44 -12.91 15.06
C ILE A 120 17.06 -13.40 14.64
N TRP A 121 16.23 -12.51 14.11
CA TRP A 121 14.83 -12.79 13.80
C TRP A 121 14.44 -12.33 12.39
N PRO A 122 14.75 -13.11 11.35
CA PRO A 122 14.46 -12.74 9.95
C PRO A 122 12.97 -12.91 9.61
N PHE A 123 12.09 -12.35 10.42
CA PHE A 123 10.66 -12.46 10.20
C PHE A 123 10.25 -11.64 8.98
N ARG A 124 9.59 -12.29 8.03
CA ARG A 124 9.01 -11.67 6.83
C ARG A 124 7.52 -11.96 6.77
N ASN A 125 6.74 -11.03 6.29
CA ASN A 125 5.30 -11.21 6.06
C ASN A 125 4.90 -10.47 4.78
N GLY A 126 3.86 -11.00 4.10
CA GLY A 126 3.43 -10.47 2.82
C GLY A 126 4.17 -11.10 1.63
N THR A 127 3.64 -10.86 0.43
CA THR A 127 4.11 -11.49 -0.82
C THR A 127 3.94 -10.54 -2.02
N ALA A 128 4.16 -9.24 -1.81
CA ALA A 128 4.02 -8.23 -2.86
C ALA A 128 4.90 -8.51 -4.09
N SER A 129 6.15 -8.98 -3.87
CA SER A 129 7.05 -9.38 -4.97
C SER A 129 6.47 -10.52 -5.81
N GLN A 130 5.88 -11.53 -5.18
CA GLN A 130 5.25 -12.63 -5.90
C GLN A 130 4.01 -12.16 -6.67
N GLY A 131 3.21 -11.28 -6.05
CA GLY A 131 2.07 -10.63 -6.69
C GLY A 131 2.50 -9.83 -7.91
N PHE A 132 3.54 -9.01 -7.77
CA PHE A 132 4.12 -8.23 -8.87
C PHE A 132 4.59 -9.14 -10.02
N ASP A 133 5.44 -10.14 -9.73
CA ASP A 133 6.00 -11.03 -10.76
C ASP A 133 4.92 -11.83 -11.50
N LYS A 134 3.90 -12.30 -10.77
CA LYS A 134 2.78 -13.03 -11.37
C LYS A 134 2.01 -12.12 -12.33
N ASN A 135 1.61 -10.96 -11.89
CA ASN A 135 0.79 -10.05 -12.68
C ASN A 135 1.59 -9.44 -13.84
N PHE A 136 2.88 -9.17 -13.65
CA PHE A 136 3.76 -8.73 -14.73
C PHE A 136 3.82 -9.76 -15.87
N ARG A 137 4.01 -11.05 -15.55
CA ARG A 137 4.04 -12.12 -16.54
C ARG A 137 2.70 -12.26 -17.29
N ILE A 138 1.57 -12.19 -16.57
CA ILE A 138 0.25 -12.29 -17.19
C ILE A 138 -0.01 -11.09 -18.13
N LEU A 139 0.32 -9.88 -17.71
CA LEU A 139 0.15 -8.69 -18.56
C LEU A 139 1.04 -8.73 -19.80
N ALA A 140 2.28 -9.22 -19.67
CA ALA A 140 3.25 -9.32 -20.74
C ALA A 140 2.94 -10.44 -21.75
N ASP A 141 2.18 -11.46 -21.34
CA ASP A 141 1.81 -12.56 -22.23
C ASP A 141 0.65 -12.14 -23.16
N ASN A 142 0.95 -11.93 -24.43
CA ASN A 142 -0.05 -11.57 -25.45
C ASN A 142 -1.02 -12.70 -25.79
N LYS A 143 -0.75 -13.94 -25.34
CA LYS A 143 -1.65 -15.11 -25.50
C LYS A 143 -2.60 -15.28 -24.29
N ALA A 144 -2.32 -14.59 -23.17
CA ALA A 144 -3.22 -14.64 -22.02
C ALA A 144 -4.56 -13.99 -22.34
N LYS A 145 -5.64 -14.48 -21.70
CA LYS A 145 -6.98 -13.91 -21.88
C LYS A 145 -7.01 -12.43 -21.52
N SER A 146 -7.67 -11.62 -22.32
CA SER A 146 -7.75 -10.16 -22.08
C SER A 146 -8.33 -9.83 -20.69
N ALA A 147 -9.27 -10.61 -20.19
CA ALA A 147 -9.81 -10.46 -18.84
C ALA A 147 -8.76 -10.69 -17.74
N ASP A 148 -7.91 -11.72 -17.89
CA ASP A 148 -6.83 -11.99 -16.92
C ASP A 148 -5.75 -10.89 -16.98
N ARG A 149 -5.46 -10.39 -18.19
CA ARG A 149 -4.54 -9.25 -18.39
C ARG A 149 -5.09 -7.96 -17.77
N ALA A 150 -6.41 -7.74 -17.83
CA ALA A 150 -7.04 -6.59 -17.21
C ALA A 150 -6.97 -6.63 -15.68
N VAL A 151 -7.22 -7.79 -15.08
CA VAL A 151 -7.03 -8.02 -13.64
C VAL A 151 -5.57 -7.81 -13.24
N ALA A 152 -4.64 -8.36 -14.01
CA ALA A 152 -3.21 -8.22 -13.78
C ALA A 152 -2.76 -6.74 -13.89
N LEU A 153 -3.33 -5.98 -14.81
CA LEU A 153 -3.09 -4.54 -14.93
C LEU A 153 -3.52 -3.80 -13.65
N GLY A 154 -4.73 -4.05 -13.16
CA GLY A 154 -5.20 -3.43 -11.90
C GLY A 154 -4.28 -3.76 -10.72
N TRP A 155 -3.91 -5.02 -10.54
CA TRP A 155 -2.99 -5.43 -9.49
C TRP A 155 -1.60 -4.81 -9.64
N LEU A 156 -1.05 -4.66 -10.85
CA LEU A 156 0.25 -3.99 -11.04
C LEU A 156 0.20 -2.52 -10.65
N LEU A 157 -0.83 -1.79 -11.07
CA LEU A 157 -0.98 -0.38 -10.70
C LEU A 157 -1.03 -0.23 -9.18
N HIS A 158 -1.75 -1.12 -8.51
CA HIS A 158 -1.92 -1.10 -7.06
C HIS A 158 -0.64 -1.46 -6.31
N ILE A 159 -0.06 -2.64 -6.57
CA ILE A 159 1.14 -3.14 -5.86
C ILE A 159 2.32 -2.17 -6.01
N VAL A 160 2.53 -1.61 -7.22
CA VAL A 160 3.58 -0.62 -7.44
C VAL A 160 3.31 0.68 -6.66
N GLY A 161 2.04 1.06 -6.51
CA GLY A 161 1.63 2.15 -5.64
C GLY A 161 1.88 1.84 -4.17
N ASP A 162 1.42 0.69 -3.69
CA ASP A 162 1.53 0.25 -2.31
C ASP A 162 2.94 0.23 -1.78
N ILE A 163 3.84 -0.36 -2.57
CA ILE A 163 5.22 -0.48 -2.14
C ILE A 163 5.97 0.86 -2.03
N GLN A 164 5.36 1.96 -2.45
CA GLN A 164 5.90 3.29 -2.20
C GLN A 164 5.60 3.80 -0.78
N GLN A 165 4.63 3.22 -0.08
CA GLN A 165 4.34 3.54 1.33
C GLN A 165 5.38 2.85 2.21
N PRO A 166 6.16 3.59 3.02
CA PRO A 166 7.28 3.02 3.77
C PRO A 166 6.90 1.85 4.69
N LEU A 167 5.75 1.92 5.37
CA LEU A 167 5.33 0.86 6.29
C LEU A 167 4.80 -0.39 5.58
N HIS A 168 4.56 -0.36 4.26
CA HIS A 168 4.28 -1.56 3.47
C HIS A 168 5.51 -2.44 3.23
N ALA A 169 6.72 -1.92 3.51
CA ALA A 169 7.97 -2.67 3.40
C ALA A 169 8.57 -3.07 4.76
N ALA A 170 7.99 -2.59 5.86
CA ALA A 170 8.61 -2.70 7.17
C ALA A 170 7.65 -2.98 8.31
N HIS A 171 8.15 -3.68 9.32
CA HIS A 171 7.52 -3.74 10.62
C HIS A 171 8.59 -3.64 11.72
N TRP A 172 8.19 -3.14 12.87
CA TRP A 172 9.08 -2.98 14.01
C TRP A 172 8.94 -4.14 15.01
N ALA A 173 10.09 -4.65 15.48
CA ALA A 173 10.15 -5.55 16.62
C ALA A 173 10.93 -4.90 17.77
N SER A 174 10.40 -4.97 18.99
CA SER A 174 10.97 -4.39 20.20
C SER A 174 10.40 -5.08 21.45
N TRP A 175 10.83 -4.67 22.63
CA TRP A 175 10.20 -5.14 23.88
C TRP A 175 8.70 -4.84 23.96
N THR A 176 8.26 -3.70 23.42
CA THR A 176 6.83 -3.37 23.34
C THR A 176 6.10 -4.21 22.30
N TYR A 177 6.76 -4.59 21.23
CA TYR A 177 6.24 -5.39 20.12
C TYR A 177 7.14 -6.59 19.83
N PRO A 178 7.13 -7.64 20.69
CA PRO A 178 8.15 -8.71 20.65
C PRO A 178 8.24 -9.47 19.32
N MET A 179 7.11 -9.59 18.63
CA MET A 179 7.04 -10.26 17.32
C MET A 179 6.99 -9.24 16.17
N SER A 180 6.19 -8.22 16.31
CA SER A 180 5.92 -7.23 15.26
C SER A 180 4.94 -6.19 15.77
N ASP A 181 5.09 -4.93 15.37
CA ASP A 181 4.06 -3.89 15.49
C ASP A 181 3.02 -3.95 14.35
N ARG A 182 3.09 -5.00 13.50
CA ARG A 182 2.25 -5.19 12.32
C ARG A 182 2.25 -3.96 11.40
N ALA A 183 3.45 -3.53 11.02
CA ALA A 183 3.63 -2.36 10.15
C ALA A 183 3.04 -1.06 10.74
N GLY A 184 3.04 -0.92 12.06
CA GLY A 184 2.52 0.26 12.75
C GLY A 184 1.03 0.21 13.10
N THR A 185 0.30 -0.89 12.80
CA THR A 185 -1.13 -1.01 13.18
C THR A 185 -1.35 -1.23 14.67
N LEU A 186 -0.32 -1.64 15.43
CA LEU A 186 -0.39 -1.78 16.88
C LEU A 186 0.13 -0.55 17.64
N GLY A 187 0.58 0.50 16.94
CA GLY A 187 1.07 1.72 17.56
C GLY A 187 0.18 2.93 17.23
N PHE A 188 -0.22 3.67 18.25
CA PHE A 188 -1.13 4.81 18.08
C PHE A 188 -0.41 6.15 18.23
N VAL A 189 -0.81 7.12 17.43
CA VAL A 189 -0.38 8.52 17.46
C VAL A 189 -1.58 9.45 17.30
N ARG A 190 -1.39 10.76 17.51
CA ARG A 190 -2.36 11.82 17.21
C ARG A 190 -1.73 12.85 16.31
N ARG A 191 -2.45 13.32 15.31
CA ARG A 191 -1.96 14.38 14.41
C ARG A 191 -1.89 15.74 15.09
N VAL A 192 -2.85 16.01 15.96
CA VAL A 192 -3.00 17.29 16.67
C VAL A 192 -3.51 17.08 18.09
N ARG A 193 -3.35 18.11 18.95
CA ARG A 193 -3.90 18.12 20.32
C ARG A 193 -5.43 18.00 20.25
N GLY A 194 -5.99 17.09 21.07
CA GLY A 194 -7.43 16.82 21.10
C GLY A 194 -7.97 16.01 19.91
N GLY A 195 -7.13 15.70 18.91
CA GLY A 195 -7.49 14.82 17.81
C GLY A 195 -7.69 13.37 18.25
N ALA A 196 -8.44 12.58 17.47
CA ALA A 196 -8.59 11.15 17.70
C ALA A 196 -7.23 10.43 17.57
N PRO A 197 -6.98 9.37 18.36
CA PRO A 197 -5.84 8.50 18.12
C PRO A 197 -6.07 7.75 16.81
N ILE A 198 -5.00 7.58 16.03
CA ILE A 198 -4.98 6.78 14.80
C ILE A 198 -3.79 5.84 14.84
N GLU A 199 -3.86 4.72 14.16
CA GLU A 199 -2.73 3.82 13.98
C GLU A 199 -1.60 4.55 13.23
N LEU A 200 -0.35 4.24 13.53
CA LEU A 200 0.79 4.81 12.80
C LEU A 200 0.73 4.43 11.31
N HIS A 201 0.24 3.22 10.99
CA HIS A 201 0.00 2.79 9.63
C HIS A 201 -1.00 3.70 8.93
N GLU A 202 -2.18 3.88 9.51
CA GLU A 202 -3.23 4.75 9.01
C GLU A 202 -2.77 6.22 8.87
N PHE A 203 -1.91 6.69 9.80
CA PHE A 203 -1.29 8.02 9.69
C PHE A 203 -0.56 8.18 8.35
N TRP A 204 0.21 7.15 7.94
CA TRP A 204 0.96 7.18 6.68
C TRP A 204 0.05 7.02 5.47
N ASP A 205 -0.94 6.15 5.53
CA ASP A 205 -1.87 5.92 4.41
C ASP A 205 -2.66 7.17 4.05
N GLN A 206 -3.06 7.94 5.06
CA GLN A 206 -3.91 9.11 4.91
C GLN A 206 -3.17 10.46 4.96
N ILE A 207 -1.83 10.45 4.94
CA ILE A 207 -1.04 11.69 5.16
C ILE A 207 -1.26 12.74 4.06
N LEU A 208 -1.67 12.31 2.88
CA LEU A 208 -1.97 13.18 1.74
C LEU A 208 -3.45 13.44 1.54
N ASP A 209 -4.32 12.82 2.34
CA ASP A 209 -5.76 12.98 2.20
C ASP A 209 -6.19 14.42 2.42
N ARG A 210 -7.17 14.83 1.64
CA ARG A 210 -7.74 16.18 1.65
C ARG A 210 -9.24 16.14 1.80
N ALA A 211 -9.79 17.24 2.21
CA ALA A 211 -11.22 17.42 2.25
C ALA A 211 -11.80 17.38 0.83
N GLY A 212 -12.82 16.56 0.61
CA GLY A 212 -13.55 16.45 -0.64
C GLY A 212 -13.67 15.02 -1.16
N PRO A 213 -14.40 14.82 -2.27
CA PRO A 213 -14.52 13.51 -2.91
C PRO A 213 -13.16 13.04 -3.43
N PRO A 214 -12.73 11.78 -3.14
CA PRO A 214 -11.43 11.26 -3.56
C PRO A 214 -11.13 11.41 -5.05
N ASP A 215 -12.11 11.17 -5.90
CA ASP A 215 -11.99 11.27 -7.36
C ASP A 215 -11.68 12.71 -7.83
N ALA A 216 -12.31 13.70 -7.22
CA ALA A 216 -12.04 15.10 -7.54
C ALA A 216 -10.68 15.54 -7.03
N THR A 217 -10.31 15.09 -5.84
CA THR A 217 -9.06 15.43 -5.19
C THR A 217 -7.86 14.80 -5.92
N ALA A 218 -7.93 13.53 -6.31
CA ALA A 218 -6.90 12.87 -7.11
C ALA A 218 -6.67 13.59 -8.45
N ARG A 219 -7.77 13.99 -9.12
CA ARG A 219 -7.67 14.76 -10.38
C ARG A 219 -7.00 16.12 -10.19
N ALA A 220 -7.32 16.81 -9.11
CA ALA A 220 -6.77 18.14 -8.84
C ALA A 220 -5.28 18.08 -8.42
N TRP A 221 -4.86 16.98 -7.77
CA TRP A 221 -3.54 16.89 -7.15
C TRP A 221 -2.42 16.39 -8.05
N ALA A 222 -2.67 15.45 -8.91
CA ALA A 222 -1.62 14.79 -9.67
C ALA A 222 -0.72 15.77 -10.43
N GLN A 223 -1.29 16.79 -11.08
CA GLN A 223 -0.48 17.78 -11.80
C GLN A 223 0.36 18.69 -10.88
N PRO A 224 -0.16 19.29 -9.80
CA PRO A 224 0.65 20.00 -8.82
C PRO A 224 1.80 19.17 -8.28
N LEU A 225 1.56 17.90 -7.94
CA LEU A 225 2.60 17.00 -7.46
C LEU A 225 3.67 16.74 -8.51
N GLN A 226 3.30 16.47 -9.77
CA GLN A 226 4.24 16.30 -10.89
C GLN A 226 5.06 17.58 -11.15
N ARG A 227 4.50 18.77 -10.96
CA ARG A 227 5.28 20.03 -11.06
C ARG A 227 6.29 20.17 -9.92
N THR A 228 5.91 19.76 -8.70
CA THR A 228 6.80 19.78 -7.53
C THR A 228 7.93 18.76 -7.66
N TRP A 229 7.60 17.58 -8.17
CA TRP A 229 8.50 16.44 -8.33
C TRP A 229 8.55 15.98 -9.80
N PRO A 230 9.09 16.81 -10.73
CA PRO A 230 9.18 16.39 -12.13
C PRO A 230 10.14 15.22 -12.27
N ARG A 231 9.86 14.32 -13.22
CA ARG A 231 10.60 13.07 -13.44
C ARG A 231 12.13 13.26 -13.46
N ILE A 232 12.61 14.31 -14.09
CA ILE A 232 14.04 14.62 -14.18
C ILE A 232 14.72 14.91 -12.83
N ARG A 233 13.94 15.22 -11.79
CA ARG A 233 14.43 15.47 -10.41
C ARG A 233 14.30 14.25 -9.50
N LEU A 234 14.00 13.08 -10.05
CA LEU A 234 13.80 11.83 -9.33
C LEU A 234 14.85 10.80 -9.78
N PRO A 235 16.11 10.90 -9.29
CA PRO A 235 17.20 10.01 -9.70
C PRO A 235 16.91 8.54 -9.40
N GLU A 236 16.06 8.24 -8.43
CA GLU A 236 15.61 6.89 -8.10
C GLU A 236 14.83 6.19 -9.23
N LEU A 237 14.38 6.93 -10.23
CA LEU A 237 13.76 6.35 -11.44
C LEU A 237 14.81 5.82 -12.44
N GLY A 238 16.08 6.18 -12.27
CA GLY A 238 17.17 5.77 -13.16
C GLY A 238 17.69 4.36 -12.93
N TYR A 239 17.20 3.64 -11.92
CA TYR A 239 17.64 2.26 -11.68
C TYR A 239 17.16 1.34 -12.81
N ALA A 240 18.13 0.76 -13.54
CA ALA A 240 17.90 -0.20 -14.61
C ALA A 240 18.10 -1.63 -14.11
N GLY A 241 17.21 -2.55 -14.50
CA GLY A 241 17.27 -3.96 -14.11
C GLY A 241 16.07 -4.73 -14.64
N THR A 242 16.04 -6.03 -14.38
CA THR A 242 14.83 -6.82 -14.64
C THR A 242 13.65 -6.27 -13.85
N PRO A 243 12.40 -6.49 -14.26
CA PRO A 243 11.24 -6.03 -13.50
C PRO A 243 11.29 -6.46 -12.03
N HIS A 244 11.66 -7.71 -11.76
CA HIS A 244 11.84 -8.23 -10.41
C HIS A 244 12.91 -7.46 -9.62
N ALA A 245 14.07 -7.21 -10.22
CA ALA A 245 15.17 -6.47 -9.57
C ALA A 245 14.76 -5.01 -9.28
N GLN A 246 14.02 -4.38 -10.17
CA GLN A 246 13.48 -3.04 -9.94
C GLN A 246 12.50 -3.03 -8.76
N PHE A 247 11.59 -4.00 -8.68
CA PHE A 247 10.64 -4.11 -7.57
C PHE A 247 11.36 -4.34 -6.24
N ALA A 248 12.36 -5.22 -6.20
CA ALA A 248 13.19 -5.44 -5.02
C ALA A 248 13.91 -4.16 -4.55
N TYR A 249 14.42 -3.38 -5.49
CA TYR A 249 15.02 -2.07 -5.21
C TYR A 249 14.01 -1.08 -4.58
N TRP A 250 12.77 -1.03 -5.09
CA TRP A 250 11.72 -0.17 -4.54
C TRP A 250 11.31 -0.58 -3.11
N LEU A 251 11.33 -1.89 -2.83
CA LEU A 251 11.16 -2.44 -1.48
C LEU A 251 12.26 -1.96 -0.54
N ASP A 252 13.53 -2.03 -0.97
CA ASP A 252 14.67 -1.59 -0.18
C ASP A 252 14.62 -0.08 0.12
N GLU A 253 14.21 0.74 -0.85
CA GLU A 253 13.99 2.17 -0.62
C GLU A 253 12.92 2.43 0.43
N SER A 254 11.78 1.72 0.34
CA SER A 254 10.68 1.89 1.29
C SER A 254 11.06 1.42 2.70
N LEU A 255 11.81 0.31 2.79
CA LEU A 255 12.39 -0.16 4.05
C LEU A 255 13.33 0.89 4.68
N ALA A 256 14.21 1.49 3.87
CA ALA A 256 15.10 2.54 4.33
C ALA A 256 14.33 3.78 4.81
N LEU A 257 13.28 4.19 4.10
CA LEU A 257 12.42 5.32 4.50
C LEU A 257 11.61 5.01 5.76
N ALA A 258 11.14 3.77 5.92
CA ALA A 258 10.49 3.33 7.15
C ALA A 258 11.44 3.47 8.35
N TRP A 259 12.69 3.03 8.20
CA TRP A 259 13.72 3.18 9.22
C TRP A 259 14.06 4.64 9.51
N MET A 260 14.34 5.44 8.47
CA MET A 260 14.84 6.81 8.63
C MET A 260 13.78 7.81 9.05
N ALA A 261 12.52 7.59 8.67
CA ALA A 261 11.45 8.56 8.86
C ALA A 261 10.17 7.94 9.43
N GLY A 262 9.74 6.79 8.95
CA GLY A 262 8.47 6.17 9.36
C GLY A 262 8.40 5.91 10.85
N TYR A 263 9.42 5.25 11.38
CA TYR A 263 9.49 4.85 12.78
C TYR A 263 10.29 5.81 13.67
N ARG A 264 11.18 6.61 13.13
CA ARG A 264 12.20 7.34 13.90
C ARG A 264 11.63 8.17 15.03
N ASP A 265 10.74 9.10 14.74
CA ASP A 265 10.12 9.96 15.77
C ASP A 265 8.84 9.34 16.34
N ALA A 266 7.99 8.79 15.48
CA ALA A 266 6.68 8.25 15.87
C ALA A 266 6.83 6.94 16.62
N PHE A 267 7.81 6.08 16.26
CA PHE A 267 8.05 4.82 16.95
C PHE A 267 8.45 5.02 18.41
N LEU A 268 9.38 5.93 18.69
CA LEU A 268 9.79 6.22 20.06
C LEU A 268 8.64 6.75 20.92
N ARG A 269 7.55 7.19 20.30
CA ARG A 269 6.40 7.81 20.95
C ARG A 269 5.09 7.07 20.70
N ALA A 270 4.98 6.28 19.63
CA ALA A 270 3.80 5.46 19.39
C ALA A 270 3.61 4.45 20.52
N THR A 271 2.39 4.32 20.99
CA THR A 271 2.03 3.44 22.11
C THR A 271 0.94 2.47 21.70
N ARG A 272 0.88 1.31 22.36
CA ARG A 272 -0.21 0.34 22.22
C ARG A 272 -1.51 0.83 22.84
N ASP A 273 -1.45 1.82 23.72
CA ASP A 273 -2.61 2.42 24.33
C ASP A 273 -3.07 3.65 23.52
N ALA A 274 -4.19 3.52 22.84
CA ALA A 274 -4.79 4.60 22.08
C ALA A 274 -5.12 5.84 22.92
N VAL A 275 -5.46 5.66 24.20
CA VAL A 275 -5.74 6.78 25.10
C VAL A 275 -4.49 7.60 25.36
N ALA A 276 -3.35 6.94 25.55
CA ALA A 276 -2.06 7.56 25.78
C ALA A 276 -1.33 7.97 24.48
N ALA A 277 -1.99 7.87 23.32
CA ALA A 277 -1.37 8.17 22.02
C ALA A 277 -0.75 9.57 21.99
N PRO A 278 0.56 9.70 21.72
CA PRO A 278 1.26 10.97 21.68
C PRO A 278 0.90 11.78 20.43
N ILE A 279 1.12 13.09 20.50
CA ILE A 279 0.97 13.98 19.35
C ILE A 279 2.24 13.91 18.51
N THR A 280 2.12 13.68 17.20
CA THR A 280 3.24 13.75 16.26
C THR A 280 3.83 15.16 16.22
N SER A 281 5.16 15.28 16.13
CA SER A 281 5.81 16.60 16.09
C SER A 281 5.51 17.30 14.74
N PRO A 282 5.46 18.65 14.72
CA PRO A 282 5.32 19.39 13.45
C PRO A 282 6.42 19.03 12.44
N ARG A 283 7.63 18.76 12.91
CA ARG A 283 8.76 18.33 12.08
C ARG A 283 8.49 16.95 11.47
N TYR A 284 7.99 16.00 12.27
CA TYR A 284 7.61 14.66 11.76
C TYR A 284 6.54 14.78 10.68
N ASN A 285 5.48 15.54 10.94
CA ASN A 285 4.38 15.73 10.00
C ASN A 285 4.85 16.33 8.67
N MET A 286 5.73 17.34 8.74
CA MET A 286 6.30 17.99 7.54
C MET A 286 7.17 17.03 6.73
N ILE A 287 8.07 16.29 7.39
CA ILE A 287 8.98 15.34 6.72
C ILE A 287 8.19 14.20 6.10
N SER A 288 7.28 13.59 6.85
CA SER A 288 6.44 12.48 6.38
C SER A 288 5.59 12.89 5.18
N ASN A 289 4.96 14.07 5.22
CA ASN A 289 4.18 14.59 4.12
C ASN A 289 5.04 14.81 2.85
N ARG A 290 6.25 15.36 3.00
CA ARG A 290 7.17 15.55 1.87
C ARG A 290 7.63 14.23 1.26
N ILE A 291 7.94 13.24 2.09
CA ILE A 291 8.27 11.88 1.65
C ILE A 291 7.09 11.28 0.90
N ALA A 292 5.89 11.31 1.47
CA ALA A 292 4.69 10.76 0.87
C ALA A 292 4.40 11.37 -0.52
N GLN A 293 4.47 12.71 -0.66
CA GLN A 293 4.32 13.38 -1.95
C GLN A 293 5.31 12.84 -2.99
N ARG A 294 6.59 12.75 -2.63
CA ARG A 294 7.63 12.23 -3.53
C ARG A 294 7.37 10.78 -3.89
N ARG A 295 7.03 9.93 -2.92
CA ARG A 295 6.77 8.51 -3.13
C ARG A 295 5.56 8.26 -4.02
N VAL A 296 4.48 9.01 -3.87
CA VAL A 296 3.29 8.92 -4.72
C VAL A 296 3.62 9.28 -6.17
N VAL A 297 4.40 10.34 -6.39
CA VAL A 297 4.81 10.73 -7.75
C VAL A 297 5.74 9.68 -8.35
N THR A 298 6.73 9.21 -7.58
CA THR A 298 7.64 8.13 -8.00
C THR A 298 6.84 6.86 -8.33
N GLY A 299 5.83 6.52 -7.53
CA GLY A 299 4.92 5.40 -7.78
C GLY A 299 4.19 5.51 -9.12
N GLY A 300 3.62 6.66 -9.41
CA GLY A 300 2.95 6.90 -10.70
C GLY A 300 3.89 6.74 -11.90
N TYR A 301 5.10 7.27 -11.83
CA TYR A 301 6.10 7.07 -12.89
C TYR A 301 6.56 5.61 -12.99
N ARG A 302 6.75 4.91 -11.87
CA ARG A 302 7.11 3.48 -11.84
C ARG A 302 6.02 2.59 -12.42
N ILE A 303 4.76 2.93 -12.19
CA ILE A 303 3.63 2.28 -12.86
C ILE A 303 3.78 2.43 -14.38
N ALA A 304 3.97 3.64 -14.89
CA ALA A 304 4.14 3.87 -16.32
C ALA A 304 5.33 3.08 -16.90
N ASP A 305 6.47 3.06 -16.19
CA ASP A 305 7.66 2.31 -16.60
C ASP A 305 7.42 0.79 -16.58
N THR A 306 6.72 0.28 -15.58
CA THR A 306 6.31 -1.13 -15.51
C THR A 306 5.46 -1.53 -16.72
N LEU A 307 4.52 -0.67 -17.12
CA LEU A 307 3.66 -0.92 -18.28
C LEU A 307 4.46 -0.89 -19.60
N ARG A 308 5.43 0.02 -19.74
CA ARG A 308 6.36 0.03 -20.87
C ARG A 308 7.16 -1.27 -20.99
N MET A 309 7.65 -1.75 -19.84
CA MET A 309 8.40 -3.02 -19.82
C MET A 309 7.52 -4.22 -20.14
N ALA A 310 6.31 -4.29 -19.57
CA ALA A 310 5.41 -5.44 -19.74
C ALA A 310 4.90 -5.57 -21.17
N LEU A 311 4.61 -4.46 -21.83
CA LEU A 311 4.04 -4.45 -23.19
C LEU A 311 5.08 -4.24 -24.28
N LYS A 312 6.38 -4.24 -23.91
CA LYS A 312 7.50 -4.06 -24.88
C LYS A 312 7.24 -2.90 -25.83
N ALA A 313 6.81 -1.77 -25.27
CA ALA A 313 6.65 -0.56 -26.06
C ALA A 313 7.99 -0.18 -26.70
N PRO A 314 8.01 0.16 -27.98
CA PRO A 314 9.21 0.60 -28.66
C PRO A 314 9.80 1.85 -28.02
#